data_8c2876113808c46f12446b5459c6ba92
#
_entry.id   8c2876113808c46f12446b5459c6ba92
#
_cell.length_a   1.000
_cell.length_b   1.000
_cell.length_c   1.000
_cell.angle_alpha   90.00
_cell.angle_beta   90.00
_cell.angle_gamma   90.00
#
_symmetry.space_group_name_H-M   'P 1'
#
loop_
_entity.id
_entity.type
_entity.pdbx_description
1 polymer ?
#
loop_
_entity_poly.entity_id
_entity_poly.type
_entity_poly.pdbx_seq_one_letter_code
_entity_poly.pdbx_strand_id
1 'polypeptide(L)'
;MDSLTVSLLLLALVFVASLAGLWWKGNQGRVTRSAPHTSPPDVPLGLIDTTATLTLLQFSGPYCSYCAAMRIILGQISRDNPGISHREIDILDYPELTKKLHVSQTPTTLLVTSTGHIHSRIRGASNATSVGHEVAHALKSRKAQSDEYLI
;
A
#
# COMPACT_ATOMS: atom_id res chain seq x y z
N MET A 1 34.65 -26.47 -23.02
CA MET A 1 33.28 -25.93 -23.19
C MET A 1 33.29 -25.18 -24.51
N ASP A 2 32.48 -25.61 -25.46
CA ASP A 2 32.43 -25.02 -26.78
C ASP A 2 31.78 -23.62 -26.70
N SER A 3 32.25 -22.68 -27.52
CA SER A 3 31.72 -21.31 -27.51
C SER A 3 30.19 -21.27 -27.70
N LEU A 4 29.63 -22.26 -28.36
CA LEU A 4 28.21 -22.43 -28.58
C LEU A 4 27.45 -22.75 -27.27
N THR A 5 28.01 -23.61 -26.41
CA THR A 5 27.42 -23.92 -25.09
C THR A 5 27.44 -22.74 -24.14
N VAL A 6 28.51 -21.97 -24.15
CA VAL A 6 28.64 -20.73 -23.36
C VAL A 6 27.61 -19.69 -23.81
N SER A 7 27.45 -19.50 -25.13
CA SER A 7 26.44 -18.57 -25.66
C SER A 7 25.02 -18.97 -25.32
N LEU A 8 24.68 -20.25 -25.40
CA LEU A 8 23.37 -20.77 -25.00
C LEU A 8 23.08 -20.57 -23.52
N LEU A 9 24.09 -20.81 -22.64
CA LEU A 9 23.94 -20.58 -21.21
C LEU A 9 23.70 -19.11 -20.89
N LEU A 10 24.43 -18.18 -21.52
CA LEU A 10 24.23 -16.76 -21.34
C LEU A 10 22.85 -16.29 -21.79
N LEU A 11 22.39 -16.77 -22.96
CA LEU A 11 21.04 -16.46 -23.44
C LEU A 11 19.95 -16.99 -22.49
N ALA A 12 20.10 -18.21 -21.98
CA ALA A 12 19.18 -18.78 -21.01
C ALA A 12 19.15 -17.96 -19.71
N LEU A 13 20.31 -17.51 -19.22
CA LEU A 13 20.42 -16.71 -18.01
C LEU A 13 19.75 -15.34 -18.18
N VAL A 14 19.98 -14.66 -19.30
CA VAL A 14 19.31 -13.38 -19.61
C VAL A 14 17.80 -13.57 -19.73
N PHE A 15 17.34 -14.65 -20.34
CA PHE A 15 15.92 -14.95 -20.47
C PHE A 15 15.26 -15.16 -19.10
N VAL A 16 15.85 -15.97 -18.22
CA VAL A 16 15.35 -16.22 -16.86
C VAL A 16 15.35 -14.92 -16.04
N ALA A 17 16.41 -14.13 -16.11
CA ALA A 17 16.48 -12.84 -15.40
C ALA A 17 15.41 -11.86 -15.90
N SER A 18 15.13 -11.84 -17.21
CA SER A 18 14.08 -11.00 -17.79
C SER A 18 12.69 -11.41 -17.32
N LEU A 19 12.40 -12.71 -17.31
CA LEU A 19 11.12 -13.23 -16.79
C LEU A 19 10.95 -12.92 -15.30
N ALA A 20 11.99 -13.12 -14.51
CA ALA A 20 11.97 -12.77 -13.07
C ALA A 20 11.73 -11.26 -12.86
N GLY A 21 12.35 -10.40 -13.66
CA GLY A 21 12.15 -8.95 -13.62
C GLY A 21 10.72 -8.53 -13.99
N LEU A 22 10.14 -9.13 -15.02
CA LEU A 22 8.75 -8.89 -15.42
C LEU A 22 7.76 -9.36 -14.35
N TRP A 23 7.99 -10.52 -13.77
CA TRP A 23 7.18 -11.05 -12.67
C TRP A 23 7.25 -10.15 -11.42
N TRP A 24 8.46 -9.69 -11.06
CA TRP A 24 8.67 -8.76 -9.96
C TRP A 24 7.93 -7.44 -10.20
N LYS A 25 8.07 -6.86 -11.40
CA LYS A 25 7.38 -5.62 -11.79
C LYS A 25 5.86 -5.74 -11.72
N GLY A 26 5.30 -6.88 -12.13
CA GLY A 26 3.86 -7.16 -12.06
C GLY A 26 3.32 -7.31 -10.63
N ASN A 27 4.20 -7.60 -9.67
CA ASN A 27 3.82 -7.74 -8.25
C ASN A 27 3.90 -6.43 -7.44
N GLN A 28 4.50 -5.39 -8.00
CA GLN A 28 4.54 -4.06 -7.36
C GLN A 28 3.20 -3.32 -7.55
N GLY A 29 2.83 -2.52 -6.58
CA GLY A 29 1.57 -1.76 -6.59
C GLY A 29 0.31 -2.62 -6.39
N ARG A 30 0.48 -3.86 -5.94
CA ARG A 30 -0.63 -4.80 -5.75
C ARG A 30 -1.52 -4.35 -4.60
N VAL A 31 -2.79 -4.09 -4.91
CA VAL A 31 -3.82 -3.76 -3.94
C VAL A 31 -4.43 -5.04 -3.38
N THR A 32 -4.47 -5.16 -2.06
CA THR A 32 -5.20 -6.23 -1.36
C THR A 32 -6.28 -5.59 -0.50
N ARG A 33 -7.54 -5.97 -0.70
CA ARG A 33 -8.67 -5.50 0.07
C ARG A 33 -8.95 -6.45 1.23
N SER A 34 -9.30 -5.88 2.38
CA SER A 34 -9.73 -6.65 3.55
C SER A 34 -11.26 -6.78 3.54
N ALA A 35 -11.77 -7.88 4.09
CA ALA A 35 -13.21 -8.04 4.32
C ALA A 35 -13.69 -7.06 5.41
N PRO A 36 -14.98 -6.68 5.45
CA PRO A 36 -15.55 -5.88 6.53
C PRO A 36 -15.31 -6.58 7.89
N HIS A 37 -14.75 -5.86 8.86
CA HIS A 37 -14.38 -6.43 10.14
C HIS A 37 -15.34 -5.99 11.27
N THR A 38 -15.78 -6.96 12.07
CA THR A 38 -16.39 -6.79 13.38
C THR A 38 -15.38 -6.92 14.52
N SER A 39 -14.10 -6.93 14.20
CA SER A 39 -12.96 -7.14 15.11
C SER A 39 -12.44 -5.82 15.70
N PRO A 40 -11.63 -5.84 16.79
CA PRO A 40 -11.00 -4.63 17.31
C PRO A 40 -10.13 -3.95 16.24
N PRO A 41 -9.88 -2.63 16.36
CA PRO A 41 -9.12 -1.86 15.36
C PRO A 41 -7.75 -2.48 15.09
N ASP A 42 -7.41 -2.61 13.81
CA ASP A 42 -6.13 -3.17 13.36
C ASP A 42 -4.97 -2.23 13.68
N VAL A 43 -5.23 -0.91 13.53
CA VAL A 43 -4.26 0.17 13.72
C VAL A 43 -4.63 0.99 14.95
N PRO A 44 -3.65 1.33 15.82
CA PRO A 44 -3.88 2.23 16.96
C PRO A 44 -4.41 3.61 16.51
N LEU A 45 -5.47 4.10 17.17
CA LEU A 45 -6.11 5.37 16.81
C LEU A 45 -5.18 6.58 16.88
N GLY A 46 -4.14 6.54 17.72
CA GLY A 46 -3.11 7.59 17.79
C GLY A 46 -2.24 7.73 16.53
N LEU A 47 -2.27 6.75 15.65
CA LEU A 47 -1.51 6.74 14.38
C LEU A 47 -2.33 7.14 13.17
N ILE A 48 -3.61 7.42 13.34
CA ILE A 48 -4.52 7.84 12.28
C ILE A 48 -5.19 9.16 12.64
N ASP A 49 -5.79 9.79 11.65
CA ASP A 49 -6.65 10.95 11.86
C ASP A 49 -8.10 10.45 12.02
N THR A 50 -8.59 10.46 13.25
CA THR A 50 -9.95 10.00 13.57
C THR A 50 -11.04 10.95 13.09
N THR A 51 -10.67 12.19 12.72
CA THR A 51 -11.61 13.18 12.14
C THR A 51 -11.74 13.01 10.63
N ALA A 52 -10.75 12.40 10.00
CA ALA A 52 -10.78 12.08 8.57
C ALA A 52 -11.65 10.84 8.31
N THR A 53 -12.30 10.80 7.16
CA THR A 53 -13.05 9.63 6.70
C THR A 53 -12.12 8.45 6.44
N LEU A 54 -10.94 8.74 5.92
CA LEU A 54 -9.92 7.75 5.56
C LEU A 54 -8.53 8.32 5.82
N THR A 55 -7.65 7.53 6.44
CA THR A 55 -6.23 7.86 6.59
C THR A 55 -5.41 6.98 5.67
N LEU A 56 -4.58 7.60 4.83
CA LEU A 56 -3.54 6.94 4.04
C LEU A 56 -2.29 6.81 4.91
N LEU A 57 -2.14 5.67 5.60
CA LEU A 57 -1.01 5.41 6.49
C LEU A 57 0.13 4.77 5.70
N GLN A 58 1.19 5.54 5.44
CA GLN A 58 2.37 5.10 4.71
C GLN A 58 3.43 4.57 5.67
N PHE A 59 3.85 3.33 5.47
CA PHE A 59 5.03 2.75 6.11
C PHE A 59 6.25 3.01 5.25
N SER A 60 7.24 3.70 5.81
CA SER A 60 8.51 4.05 5.19
C SER A 60 9.68 3.43 5.95
N GLY A 61 10.88 3.49 5.36
CA GLY A 61 12.11 3.07 6.01
C GLY A 61 13.33 3.80 5.43
N PRO A 62 14.49 3.73 6.10
CA PRO A 62 15.67 4.56 5.77
C PRO A 62 16.26 4.28 4.38
N TYR A 63 16.08 3.08 3.84
CA TYR A 63 16.63 2.69 2.53
C TYR A 63 15.55 2.53 1.45
N CYS A 64 14.43 3.25 1.59
CA CYS A 64 13.29 3.15 0.69
C CYS A 64 13.36 4.17 -0.45
N SER A 65 13.85 3.78 -1.61
CA SER A 65 14.01 4.66 -2.78
C SER A 65 12.70 5.25 -3.31
N TYR A 66 11.57 4.58 -3.11
CA TYR A 66 10.27 5.00 -3.63
C TYR A 66 9.37 5.69 -2.59
N CYS A 67 9.78 5.76 -1.32
CA CYS A 67 8.95 6.34 -0.25
C CYS A 67 8.70 7.83 -0.47
N ALA A 68 9.70 8.58 -0.92
CA ALA A 68 9.56 10.01 -1.23
C ALA A 68 8.53 10.25 -2.35
N ALA A 69 8.57 9.47 -3.42
CA ALA A 69 7.60 9.56 -4.52
C ALA A 69 6.18 9.23 -4.05
N MET A 70 6.01 8.18 -3.24
CA MET A 70 4.71 7.83 -2.65
C MET A 70 4.19 8.91 -1.71
N ARG A 71 5.04 9.52 -0.88
CA ARG A 71 4.67 10.65 -0.01
C ARG A 71 4.08 11.81 -0.81
N ILE A 72 4.69 12.15 -1.96
CA ILE A 72 4.18 13.22 -2.83
C ILE A 72 2.80 12.86 -3.37
N ILE A 73 2.62 11.65 -3.89
CA ILE A 73 1.35 11.17 -4.44
C ILE A 73 0.25 11.17 -3.37
N LEU A 74 0.53 10.56 -2.22
CA LEU A 74 -0.44 10.44 -1.13
C LEU A 74 -0.79 11.80 -0.53
N GLY A 75 0.21 12.67 -0.37
CA GLY A 75 0.02 14.05 0.08
C GLY A 75 -0.82 14.88 -0.89
N GLN A 76 -0.66 14.69 -2.20
CA GLN A 76 -1.50 15.36 -3.20
C GLN A 76 -2.94 14.85 -3.12
N ILE A 77 -3.16 13.54 -3.08
CA ILE A 77 -4.50 12.95 -2.94
C ILE A 77 -5.20 13.44 -1.66
N SER A 78 -4.47 13.56 -0.56
CA SER A 78 -5.01 14.09 0.69
C SER A 78 -5.43 15.57 0.57
N ARG A 79 -4.63 16.41 -0.10
CA ARG A 79 -4.99 17.83 -0.33
C ARG A 79 -6.19 17.99 -1.24
N ASP A 80 -6.31 17.15 -2.27
CA ASP A 80 -7.35 17.26 -3.30
C ASP A 80 -8.70 16.68 -2.84
N ASN A 81 -8.72 15.91 -1.73
CA ASN A 81 -9.91 15.22 -1.26
C ASN A 81 -10.20 15.53 0.22
N PRO A 82 -11.12 16.45 0.52
CA PRO A 82 -11.56 16.70 1.89
C PRO A 82 -12.04 15.41 2.58
N GLY A 83 -11.59 15.19 3.80
CA GLY A 83 -11.89 13.98 4.57
C GLY A 83 -10.89 12.84 4.36
N ILE A 84 -9.83 13.04 3.56
CA ILE A 84 -8.69 12.12 3.47
C ILE A 84 -7.47 12.76 4.13
N SER A 85 -6.85 12.03 5.05
CA SER A 85 -5.56 12.43 5.62
C SER A 85 -4.43 11.51 5.16
N HIS A 86 -3.21 12.04 5.12
CA HIS A 86 -2.01 11.26 4.86
C HIS A 86 -1.08 11.34 6.06
N ARG A 87 -0.61 10.19 6.52
CA ARG A 87 0.37 10.07 7.59
C ARG A 87 1.45 9.07 7.22
N GLU A 88 2.69 9.44 7.47
CA GLU A 88 3.85 8.58 7.26
C GLU A 88 4.46 8.19 8.59
N ILE A 89 4.83 6.93 8.72
CA ILE A 89 5.53 6.39 9.89
C ILE A 89 6.75 5.57 9.45
N ASP A 90 7.82 5.62 10.23
CA ASP A 90 9.00 4.79 10.00
C ASP A 90 8.78 3.40 10.62
N ILE A 91 9.14 2.34 9.87
CA ILE A 91 9.05 0.96 10.36
C ILE A 91 9.97 0.70 11.56
N LEU A 92 11.04 1.49 11.72
CA LEU A 92 11.97 1.37 12.83
C LEU A 92 11.40 1.94 14.14
N ASP A 93 10.52 2.94 14.05
CA ASP A 93 9.84 3.51 15.21
C ASP A 93 8.70 2.62 15.73
N TYR A 94 8.14 1.77 14.85
CA TYR A 94 6.99 0.91 15.16
C TYR A 94 7.21 -0.56 14.76
N PRO A 95 8.27 -1.24 15.24
CA PRO A 95 8.63 -2.58 14.80
C PRO A 95 7.56 -3.63 15.11
N GLU A 96 6.93 -3.57 16.28
CA GLU A 96 5.87 -4.52 16.66
C GLU A 96 4.60 -4.34 15.82
N LEU A 97 4.23 -3.09 15.51
CA LEU A 97 3.10 -2.81 14.65
C LEU A 97 3.39 -3.26 13.21
N THR A 98 4.59 -2.98 12.71
CA THR A 98 5.07 -3.41 11.39
C THR A 98 4.95 -4.92 11.23
N LYS A 99 5.38 -5.68 12.26
CA LYS A 99 5.28 -7.14 12.32
C LYS A 99 3.82 -7.61 12.41
N LYS A 100 3.03 -7.04 13.34
CA LYS A 100 1.60 -7.37 13.52
C LYS A 100 0.82 -7.17 12.24
N LEU A 101 1.08 -6.09 11.50
CA LEU A 101 0.41 -5.76 10.26
C LEU A 101 1.04 -6.43 9.03
N HIS A 102 2.03 -7.32 9.21
CA HIS A 102 2.72 -8.04 8.13
C HIS A 102 3.24 -7.10 7.03
N VAL A 103 3.85 -5.98 7.43
CA VAL A 103 4.51 -5.05 6.50
C VAL A 103 5.90 -5.59 6.18
N SER A 104 6.04 -6.23 5.03
CA SER A 104 7.27 -6.93 4.61
C SER A 104 8.13 -6.13 3.63
N GLN A 105 7.65 -4.98 3.18
CA GLN A 105 8.37 -4.11 2.22
C GLN A 105 7.95 -2.66 2.39
N THR A 106 8.82 -1.72 2.00
CA THR A 106 8.54 -0.29 1.94
C THR A 106 8.65 0.24 0.50
N PRO A 107 7.79 1.19 0.09
CA PRO A 107 6.64 1.67 0.83
C PRO A 107 5.52 0.64 0.91
N THR A 108 4.76 0.63 1.99
CA THR A 108 3.43 0.00 2.08
C THR A 108 2.46 1.05 2.57
N THR A 109 1.35 1.24 1.88
CA THR A 109 0.30 2.18 2.26
C THR A 109 -0.95 1.42 2.68
N LEU A 110 -1.46 1.70 3.88
CA LEU A 110 -2.72 1.18 4.36
C LEU A 110 -3.79 2.26 4.23
N LEU A 111 -4.94 1.92 3.69
CA LEU A 111 -6.13 2.75 3.72
C LEU A 111 -6.91 2.40 4.98
N VAL A 112 -6.89 3.27 5.97
CA VAL A 112 -7.41 3.02 7.31
C VAL A 112 -8.61 3.91 7.58
N THR A 113 -9.69 3.33 8.08
CA THR A 113 -10.91 4.06 8.45
C THR A 113 -10.69 4.87 9.73
N SER A 114 -11.57 5.83 10.02
CA SER A 114 -11.58 6.59 11.29
C SER A 114 -11.70 5.72 12.54
N THR A 115 -12.15 4.49 12.40
CA THR A 115 -12.28 3.49 13.47
C THR A 115 -11.05 2.57 13.60
N GLY A 116 -9.99 2.79 12.81
CA GLY A 116 -8.75 2.02 12.86
C GLY A 116 -8.76 0.72 12.05
N HIS A 117 -9.82 0.43 11.28
CA HIS A 117 -9.86 -0.77 10.45
C HIS A 117 -9.19 -0.55 9.10
N ILE A 118 -8.47 -1.56 8.65
CA ILE A 118 -7.81 -1.53 7.34
C ILE A 118 -8.83 -1.92 6.26
N HIS A 119 -9.14 -0.96 5.38
CA HIS A 119 -9.96 -1.22 4.19
C HIS A 119 -9.17 -1.94 3.11
N SER A 120 -7.98 -1.43 2.79
CA SER A 120 -7.12 -2.02 1.77
C SER A 120 -5.65 -1.68 1.99
N ARG A 121 -4.79 -2.37 1.26
CA ARG A 121 -3.34 -2.27 1.35
C ARG A 121 -2.74 -2.19 -0.05
N ILE A 122 -1.86 -1.21 -0.24
CA ILE A 122 -1.05 -1.04 -1.45
C ILE A 122 0.39 -1.36 -1.09
N ARG A 123 0.96 -2.40 -1.71
CA ARG A 123 2.34 -2.83 -1.48
C ARG A 123 3.25 -2.29 -2.57
N GLY A 124 4.36 -1.68 -2.16
CA GLY A 124 5.34 -1.09 -3.07
C GLY A 124 4.88 0.26 -3.64
N ALA A 125 5.64 0.75 -4.61
CA ALA A 125 5.33 1.96 -5.33
C ALA A 125 4.08 1.77 -6.20
N SER A 126 3.24 2.80 -6.27
CA SER A 126 2.05 2.86 -7.12
C SER A 126 1.94 4.23 -7.77
N ASN A 127 1.21 4.35 -8.86
CA ASN A 127 0.95 5.63 -9.50
C ASN A 127 -0.29 6.32 -8.91
N ALA A 128 -0.41 7.63 -9.13
CA ALA A 128 -1.51 8.43 -8.60
C ALA A 128 -2.90 7.94 -9.03
N THR A 129 -3.03 7.47 -10.28
CA THR A 129 -4.29 6.94 -10.82
C THR A 129 -4.75 5.70 -10.06
N SER A 130 -3.85 4.74 -9.84
CA SER A 130 -4.17 3.50 -9.12
C SER A 130 -4.52 3.76 -7.66
N VAL A 131 -3.78 4.65 -6.99
CA VAL A 131 -4.10 5.07 -5.61
C VAL A 131 -5.43 5.78 -5.57
N GLY A 132 -5.69 6.73 -6.48
CA GLY A 132 -6.95 7.46 -6.57
C GLY A 132 -8.16 6.56 -6.79
N HIS A 133 -8.04 5.55 -7.65
CA HIS A 133 -9.08 4.53 -7.85
C HIS A 133 -9.38 3.75 -6.57
N GLU A 134 -8.36 3.37 -5.81
CA GLU A 134 -8.54 2.62 -4.58
C GLU A 134 -9.18 3.49 -3.48
N VAL A 135 -8.78 4.75 -3.38
CA VAL A 135 -9.39 5.74 -2.48
C VAL A 135 -10.87 5.93 -2.82
N ALA A 136 -11.20 6.15 -4.09
CA ALA A 136 -12.58 6.31 -4.53
C ALA A 136 -13.43 5.07 -4.23
N HIS A 137 -12.87 3.88 -4.42
CA HIS A 137 -13.51 2.61 -4.06
C HIS A 137 -13.77 2.52 -2.55
N ALA A 138 -12.77 2.86 -1.72
CA ALA A 138 -12.90 2.85 -0.27
C ALA A 138 -13.99 3.80 0.24
N LEU A 139 -14.06 5.01 -0.31
CA LEU A 139 -15.10 5.98 0.04
C LEU A 139 -16.50 5.52 -0.36
N LYS A 140 -16.65 4.92 -1.55
CA LYS A 140 -17.91 4.38 -2.04
C LYS A 140 -18.41 3.21 -1.16
N SER A 141 -17.54 2.30 -0.80
CA SER A 141 -17.87 1.15 0.07
C SER A 141 -18.34 1.61 1.45
N ARG A 142 -17.71 2.64 2.02
CA ARG A 142 -18.14 3.23 3.30
C ARG A 142 -19.51 3.88 3.23
N LYS A 143 -19.79 4.61 2.15
CA LYS A 143 -21.11 5.24 1.97
C LYS A 143 -22.21 4.19 1.91
N ALA A 144 -22.02 3.13 1.14
CA ALA A 144 -22.98 2.02 1.07
C ALA A 144 -23.22 1.37 2.45
N GLN A 145 -22.17 1.22 3.26
CA GLN A 145 -22.26 0.64 4.60
C GLN A 145 -23.00 1.57 5.60
N SER A 146 -22.82 2.90 5.49
CA SER A 146 -23.55 3.86 6.33
C SER A 146 -25.03 3.91 5.99
N ASP A 147 -25.38 3.77 4.72
CA ASP A 147 -26.78 3.79 4.26
C ASP A 147 -27.55 2.51 4.70
N GLU A 148 -26.86 1.38 4.85
CA GLU A 148 -27.44 0.12 5.33
C GLU A 148 -27.79 0.14 6.82
N TYR A 149 -27.08 0.93 7.64
CA TYR A 149 -27.37 1.08 9.07
C TYR A 149 -28.49 2.08 9.39
N LEU A 150 -28.99 2.82 8.39
CA LEU A 150 -30.04 3.82 8.56
C LEU A 150 -31.45 3.34 8.17
N ILE A 151 -31.60 2.07 7.81
CA ILE A 151 -32.88 1.40 7.51
C ILE A 151 -33.23 0.46 8.67
#